data_a95b3db80170efa5a511ea01559190d5
#
_entry.id   a95b3db80170efa5a511ea01559190d5
#
_cell.length_a   1.000
_cell.length_b   1.000
_cell.length_c   1.000
_cell.angle_alpha   90.00
_cell.angle_beta   90.00
_cell.angle_gamma   90.00
#
_symmetry.space_group_name_H-M   'P 1'
#
loop_
_entity.id
_entity.type
_entity.pdbx_description
1 polymer ?
#
loop_
_entity_poly.entity_id
_entity_poly.type
_entity_poly.pdbx_seq_one_letter_code
_entity_poly.pdbx_strand_id
1 'polypeptide(L)'
;MHQERIRTSRQTLYRSVKHFIYQKTTDKTSIMQQNQTIPTTLTTHDFYYNLPEELIAQTPIDPRDHSRLLVYNRDADTIEHKHFYDLPSYLKKGDLLVINNTRVIPARIFGHIENHESVLEVLLLKRKDYTHWETIMKPARKARLGSVIHFCDELSAVVTEVGDYGARTIEFKFDGVFEDILDRVGNMPLPPYIKEKLADKERYQTVYSKIEGSAAAPTAGLHFTPELMQKVRDMGVDFAEVLLHIGLGTFRPVKEENILDHEMHTEYYEIDEENAEKIKSAIREGRRVICVGTTSVRTLETVADENGYVRAQKGDTSIFIYPGYKFKCVKGLITNFHLPESTLIMLVSAFVGREKTLEIYRAAVEEKYRFFSFGDACFFE
;
A
#
# COMPACT_ATOMS: atom_id res chain seq x y z
N MET A 1 15.71 4.12 -57.51
CA MET A 1 14.39 3.60 -57.02
C MET A 1 14.48 2.85 -55.66
N HIS A 2 15.59 2.28 -55.22
CA HIS A 2 15.66 1.54 -53.94
C HIS A 2 15.91 2.45 -52.72
N GLN A 3 16.60 3.57 -52.89
CA GLN A 3 16.90 4.52 -51.80
C GLN A 3 15.74 5.47 -51.42
N GLU A 4 14.81 5.73 -52.34
CA GLU A 4 13.65 6.55 -52.04
C GLU A 4 12.57 5.81 -51.22
N ARG A 5 12.44 4.48 -51.41
CA ARG A 5 11.48 3.67 -50.62
C ARG A 5 11.91 3.57 -49.14
N ILE A 6 13.19 3.62 -48.83
CA ILE A 6 13.69 3.55 -47.43
C ILE A 6 13.51 4.91 -46.73
N ARG A 7 13.57 6.03 -47.44
CA ARG A 7 13.30 7.37 -46.87
C ARG A 7 11.85 7.59 -46.54
N THR A 8 10.90 7.11 -47.36
CA THR A 8 9.46 7.24 -47.13
C THR A 8 8.98 6.38 -45.96
N SER A 9 9.52 5.18 -45.77
CA SER A 9 9.16 4.30 -44.66
C SER A 9 9.63 4.84 -43.31
N ARG A 10 10.81 5.44 -43.24
CA ARG A 10 11.34 6.08 -42.00
C ARG A 10 10.57 7.34 -41.60
N GLN A 11 10.13 8.15 -42.57
CA GLN A 11 9.31 9.33 -42.28
C GLN A 11 7.89 8.96 -41.82
N THR A 12 7.31 7.88 -42.34
CA THR A 12 5.99 7.39 -41.93
C THR A 12 6.06 6.79 -40.51
N LEU A 13 7.11 6.04 -40.18
CA LEU A 13 7.33 5.49 -38.82
C LEU A 13 7.54 6.61 -37.80
N TYR A 14 8.31 7.65 -38.16
CA TYR A 14 8.59 8.79 -37.28
C TYR A 14 7.32 9.64 -37.02
N ARG A 15 6.43 9.76 -37.99
CA ARG A 15 5.13 10.43 -37.81
C ARG A 15 4.18 9.61 -36.95
N SER A 16 4.12 8.29 -37.09
CA SER A 16 3.28 7.41 -36.27
C SER A 16 3.75 7.38 -34.82
N VAL A 17 5.07 7.35 -34.55
CA VAL A 17 5.61 7.39 -33.20
C VAL A 17 5.37 8.75 -32.54
N LYS A 18 5.50 9.86 -33.27
CA LYS A 18 5.17 11.20 -32.76
C LYS A 18 3.67 11.36 -32.46
N HIS A 19 2.80 10.76 -33.29
CA HIS A 19 1.35 10.80 -33.03
C HIS A 19 0.96 9.96 -31.82
N PHE A 20 1.62 8.82 -31.60
CA PHE A 20 1.40 7.95 -30.43
C PHE A 20 1.93 8.58 -29.13
N ILE A 21 3.04 9.31 -29.20
CA ILE A 21 3.56 10.08 -28.04
C ILE A 21 2.67 11.29 -27.75
N TYR A 22 2.13 11.95 -28.79
CA TYR A 22 1.23 13.11 -28.62
C TYR A 22 -0.13 12.70 -28.08
N GLN A 23 -0.68 11.54 -28.46
CA GLN A 23 -1.92 11.02 -27.87
C GLN A 23 -1.73 10.57 -26.41
N LYS A 24 -0.58 9.98 -26.05
CA LYS A 24 -0.30 9.67 -24.65
C LYS A 24 -0.12 10.91 -23.77
N THR A 25 0.35 12.03 -24.33
CA THR A 25 0.44 13.32 -23.60
C THR A 25 -0.91 14.03 -23.52
N THR A 26 -1.79 13.91 -24.50
CA THR A 26 -3.14 14.49 -24.46
C THR A 26 -4.08 13.68 -23.55
N ASP A 27 -3.95 12.35 -23.47
CA ASP A 27 -4.67 11.55 -22.48
C ASP A 27 -4.22 11.82 -21.04
N LYS A 28 -2.92 12.10 -20.82
CA LYS A 28 -2.44 12.56 -19.49
C LYS A 28 -3.05 13.93 -19.10
N THR A 29 -3.31 14.81 -20.06
CA THR A 29 -3.88 16.15 -19.80
C THR A 29 -5.40 16.10 -19.58
N SER A 30 -6.11 15.13 -20.17
CA SER A 30 -7.57 14.99 -19.99
C SER A 30 -7.96 14.33 -18.66
N ILE A 31 -7.07 13.53 -18.05
CA ILE A 31 -7.26 12.97 -16.72
C ILE A 31 -6.98 14.02 -15.62
N MET A 32 -6.21 15.07 -15.93
CA MET A 32 -5.90 16.15 -14.96
C MET A 32 -6.94 17.28 -14.89
N GLN A 33 -7.99 17.28 -15.72
CA GLN A 33 -8.98 18.37 -15.78
C GLN A 33 -10.29 18.08 -15.04
N GLN A 34 -10.28 17.41 -13.91
CA GLN A 34 -11.44 17.41 -13.01
C GLN A 34 -11.18 18.33 -11.81
N ASN A 35 -11.60 19.59 -11.95
CA ASN A 35 -11.96 20.59 -10.94
C ASN A 35 -11.45 20.34 -9.49
N GLN A 36 -10.16 20.47 -9.28
CA GLN A 36 -9.58 20.65 -7.97
C GLN A 36 -9.00 22.08 -7.92
N THR A 37 -9.48 22.91 -7.01
CA THR A 37 -8.73 24.08 -6.55
C THR A 37 -7.56 23.54 -5.73
N ILE A 38 -6.51 23.08 -6.40
CA ILE A 38 -5.27 22.63 -5.78
C ILE A 38 -4.57 23.89 -5.26
N PRO A 39 -4.20 23.93 -3.97
CA PRO A 39 -3.27 24.97 -3.52
C PRO A 39 -2.01 24.87 -4.39
N THR A 40 -1.67 25.91 -5.07
CA THR A 40 -0.63 25.96 -6.12
C THR A 40 0.80 25.72 -5.59
N THR A 41 0.98 25.38 -4.30
CA THR A 41 2.30 25.30 -3.65
C THR A 41 2.32 24.41 -2.39
N LEU A 42 1.78 23.18 -2.42
CA LEU A 42 2.02 22.25 -1.31
C LEU A 42 3.38 21.59 -1.49
N THR A 43 4.21 21.70 -0.49
CA THR A 43 5.51 21.02 -0.40
C THR A 43 5.43 19.80 0.50
N THR A 44 6.38 18.89 0.36
CA THR A 44 6.51 17.72 1.25
C THR A 44 6.67 18.17 2.71
N HIS A 45 7.39 19.28 2.95
CA HIS A 45 7.62 19.85 4.29
C HIS A 45 6.35 20.39 4.95
N ASP A 46 5.30 20.71 4.21
CA ASP A 46 3.99 21.09 4.75
C ASP A 46 3.31 19.97 5.57
N PHE A 47 3.83 18.75 5.48
CA PHE A 47 3.37 17.58 6.22
C PHE A 47 4.36 17.11 7.28
N TYR A 48 5.29 18.00 7.64
CA TYR A 48 6.27 17.74 8.69
C TYR A 48 5.64 17.90 10.08
N TYR A 49 5.97 16.99 10.97
CA TYR A 49 5.81 17.11 12.42
C TYR A 49 6.98 16.39 13.09
N ASN A 50 7.32 16.81 14.30
CA ASN A 50 8.41 16.20 15.05
C ASN A 50 7.95 14.85 15.61
N LEU A 51 8.57 13.76 15.17
CA LEU A 51 8.32 12.39 15.66
C LEU A 51 9.58 11.85 16.36
N PRO A 52 9.58 11.70 17.69
CA PRO A 52 10.64 11.04 18.41
C PRO A 52 10.81 9.58 17.98
N GLU A 53 12.07 9.13 17.75
CA GLU A 53 12.36 7.77 17.26
C GLU A 53 11.86 6.68 18.22
N GLU A 54 11.87 6.95 19.53
CA GLU A 54 11.39 6.04 20.56
C GLU A 54 9.90 5.73 20.50
N LEU A 55 9.10 6.56 19.81
CA LEU A 55 7.68 6.30 19.61
C LEU A 55 7.41 5.36 18.42
N ILE A 56 8.42 5.05 17.61
CA ILE A 56 8.29 4.10 16.50
C ILE A 56 8.27 2.68 17.06
N ALA A 57 7.11 2.02 16.99
CA ALA A 57 6.91 0.70 17.53
C ALA A 57 7.76 -0.36 16.84
N GLN A 58 8.56 -1.09 17.60
CA GLN A 58 9.42 -2.17 17.10
C GLN A 58 8.75 -3.54 17.17
N THR A 59 7.79 -3.73 18.08
CA THR A 59 7.09 -4.99 18.32
C THR A 59 5.57 -4.76 18.37
N PRO A 60 4.76 -5.72 17.90
CA PRO A 60 3.30 -5.64 18.03
C PRO A 60 2.88 -5.79 19.50
N ILE A 61 1.77 -5.14 19.86
CA ILE A 61 1.15 -5.32 21.18
C ILE A 61 0.36 -6.64 21.22
N ASP A 62 0.27 -7.25 22.37
CA ASP A 62 -0.49 -8.48 22.61
C ASP A 62 -1.39 -8.33 23.85
N PRO A 63 -2.71 -8.60 23.74
CA PRO A 63 -3.48 -8.90 22.52
C PRO A 63 -3.50 -7.76 21.50
N ARG A 64 -3.79 -8.05 20.23
CA ARG A 64 -3.76 -7.10 19.10
C ARG A 64 -4.65 -5.87 19.32
N ASP A 65 -5.86 -6.08 19.84
CA ASP A 65 -6.88 -5.07 20.09
C ASP A 65 -6.66 -4.22 21.36
N HIS A 66 -5.57 -4.51 22.12
CA HIS A 66 -5.14 -3.68 23.24
C HIS A 66 -4.25 -2.50 22.81
N SER A 67 -3.98 -2.32 21.51
CA SER A 67 -3.42 -1.07 21.00
C SER A 67 -4.33 0.11 21.35
N ARG A 68 -3.76 1.30 21.53
CA ARG A 68 -4.56 2.51 21.74
C ARG A 68 -5.28 2.89 20.43
N LEU A 69 -6.41 3.56 20.59
CA LEU A 69 -7.22 4.11 19.51
C LEU A 69 -7.46 5.59 19.77
N LEU A 70 -6.97 6.45 18.90
CA LEU A 70 -7.37 7.85 18.89
C LEU A 70 -8.59 7.98 17.97
N VAL A 71 -9.71 8.44 18.51
CA VAL A 71 -10.93 8.71 17.73
C VAL A 71 -11.06 10.19 17.53
N TYR A 72 -11.18 10.62 16.28
CA TYR A 72 -11.50 11.99 15.94
C TYR A 72 -12.84 12.07 15.21
N ASN A 73 -13.79 12.76 15.84
CA ASN A 73 -15.07 13.07 15.25
C ASN A 73 -14.99 14.40 14.51
N ARG A 74 -15.15 14.39 13.18
CA ARG A 74 -15.02 15.57 12.33
C ARG A 74 -16.16 16.56 12.49
N ASP A 75 -17.36 16.07 12.80
CA ASP A 75 -18.56 16.91 12.97
C ASP A 75 -18.55 17.65 14.30
N ALA A 76 -18.09 16.97 15.36
CA ALA A 76 -18.00 17.53 16.71
C ALA A 76 -16.68 18.24 17.00
N ASP A 77 -15.66 18.06 16.15
CA ASP A 77 -14.27 18.52 16.35
C ASP A 77 -13.68 18.06 17.70
N THR A 78 -13.88 16.76 18.03
CA THR A 78 -13.47 16.19 19.31
C THR A 78 -12.47 15.05 19.12
N ILE A 79 -11.50 14.97 20.04
CA ILE A 79 -10.53 13.89 20.11
C ILE A 79 -10.84 13.07 21.38
N GLU A 80 -10.90 11.75 21.23
CA GLU A 80 -11.01 10.80 22.34
C GLU A 80 -9.86 9.79 22.31
N HIS A 81 -9.38 9.40 23.51
CA HIS A 81 -8.33 8.42 23.70
C HIS A 81 -8.92 7.13 24.26
N LYS A 82 -8.84 6.07 23.50
CA LYS A 82 -9.44 4.74 23.75
C LYS A 82 -8.44 3.63 23.47
N HIS A 83 -8.94 2.39 23.53
CA HIS A 83 -8.25 1.21 23.00
C HIS A 83 -9.01 0.64 21.81
N PHE A 84 -8.34 -0.16 20.99
CA PHE A 84 -8.96 -0.68 19.76
C PHE A 84 -10.15 -1.60 20.04
N TYR A 85 -10.17 -2.30 21.17
CA TYR A 85 -11.33 -3.09 21.62
C TYR A 85 -12.59 -2.25 21.90
N ASP A 86 -12.46 -0.91 22.03
CA ASP A 86 -13.57 0.03 22.18
C ASP A 86 -14.20 0.44 20.84
N LEU A 87 -13.59 0.07 19.69
CA LEU A 87 -14.07 0.40 18.35
C LEU A 87 -15.57 0.13 18.15
N PRO A 88 -16.16 -0.98 18.69
CA PRO A 88 -17.61 -1.21 18.57
C PRO A 88 -18.48 -0.07 19.08
N SER A 89 -18.02 0.73 20.05
CA SER A 89 -18.78 1.87 20.59
C SER A 89 -18.96 3.02 19.60
N TYR A 90 -18.15 3.06 18.54
CA TYR A 90 -18.15 4.07 17.48
C TYR A 90 -18.81 3.59 16.19
N LEU A 91 -19.14 2.29 16.14
CA LEU A 91 -19.82 1.68 15.01
C LEU A 91 -21.32 1.57 15.30
N LYS A 92 -22.11 1.60 14.26
CA LYS A 92 -23.57 1.43 14.35
C LYS A 92 -24.06 0.40 13.35
N LYS A 93 -25.19 -0.22 13.68
CA LYS A 93 -25.87 -1.18 12.81
C LYS A 93 -25.99 -0.62 11.38
N GLY A 94 -25.57 -1.40 10.40
CA GLY A 94 -25.60 -1.04 8.99
C GLY A 94 -24.30 -0.43 8.46
N ASP A 95 -23.33 -0.08 9.31
CA ASP A 95 -21.99 0.31 8.83
C ASP A 95 -21.36 -0.83 8.02
N LEU A 96 -20.53 -0.47 7.05
CA LEU A 96 -19.73 -1.41 6.27
C LEU A 96 -18.24 -1.12 6.47
N LEU A 97 -17.52 -2.07 7.04
CA LEU A 97 -16.07 -2.03 7.13
C LEU A 97 -15.44 -2.65 5.87
N VAL A 98 -14.59 -1.89 5.18
CA VAL A 98 -13.87 -2.40 4.01
C VAL A 98 -12.43 -2.73 4.39
N ILE A 99 -12.06 -4.00 4.25
CA ILE A 99 -10.78 -4.57 4.67
C ILE A 99 -9.98 -5.09 3.47
N ASN A 100 -8.66 -4.99 3.55
CA ASN A 100 -7.76 -5.53 2.53
C ASN A 100 -7.31 -6.93 2.93
N ASN A 101 -7.73 -7.96 2.19
CA ASN A 101 -7.50 -9.38 2.49
C ASN A 101 -6.16 -9.91 1.96
N THR A 102 -5.27 -9.04 1.51
CA THR A 102 -3.94 -9.45 1.05
C THR A 102 -3.14 -10.15 2.14
N ARG A 103 -2.36 -11.16 1.76
CA ARG A 103 -1.42 -11.87 2.63
C ARG A 103 0.02 -11.59 2.20
N VAL A 104 0.86 -11.30 3.16
CA VAL A 104 2.29 -11.05 2.94
C VAL A 104 2.99 -12.36 2.67
N ILE A 105 3.79 -12.40 1.60
CA ILE A 105 4.69 -13.52 1.34
C ILE A 105 6.05 -13.30 2.01
N PRO A 106 6.81 -14.34 2.36
CA PRO A 106 8.16 -14.19 2.90
C PRO A 106 9.16 -13.74 1.81
N ALA A 107 8.90 -12.56 1.27
CA ALA A 107 9.50 -12.02 0.05
C ALA A 107 10.99 -11.63 0.18
N ARG A 108 11.57 -11.67 1.40
CA ARG A 108 12.99 -11.36 1.61
C ARG A 108 13.79 -12.64 1.68
N ILE A 109 14.59 -12.91 0.66
CA ILE A 109 15.44 -14.09 0.57
C ILE A 109 16.91 -13.69 0.47
N PHE A 110 17.78 -14.57 0.94
CA PHE A 110 19.22 -14.36 0.91
C PHE A 110 19.88 -15.47 0.10
N GLY A 111 20.78 -15.08 -0.79
CA GLY A 111 21.49 -16.02 -1.66
C GLY A 111 22.94 -15.61 -1.90
N HIS A 112 23.65 -16.45 -2.61
CA HIS A 112 25.01 -16.20 -3.04
C HIS A 112 25.07 -16.20 -4.55
N ILE A 113 25.82 -15.25 -5.13
CA ILE A 113 26.12 -15.28 -6.56
C ILE A 113 27.14 -16.40 -6.77
N GLU A 114 26.93 -17.19 -7.82
CA GLU A 114 27.83 -18.26 -8.20
C GLU A 114 29.29 -17.78 -8.25
N ASN A 115 30.18 -18.53 -7.60
CA ASN A 115 31.61 -18.21 -7.44
C ASN A 115 31.92 -16.93 -6.60
N HIS A 116 30.96 -16.47 -5.77
CA HIS A 116 31.16 -15.35 -4.85
C HIS A 116 30.68 -15.70 -3.45
N GLU A 117 31.50 -15.42 -2.43
CA GLU A 117 31.13 -15.68 -1.01
C GLU A 117 30.15 -14.67 -0.41
N SER A 118 29.94 -13.53 -1.09
CA SER A 118 29.12 -12.45 -0.52
C SER A 118 27.64 -12.74 -0.60
N VAL A 119 26.97 -12.61 0.53
CA VAL A 119 25.51 -12.69 0.64
C VAL A 119 24.86 -11.55 -0.14
N LEU A 120 23.83 -11.89 -0.88
CA LEU A 120 22.95 -10.98 -1.61
C LEU A 120 21.56 -11.05 -0.98
N GLU A 121 21.04 -9.93 -0.54
CA GLU A 121 19.63 -9.78 -0.18
C GLU A 121 18.82 -9.56 -1.44
N VAL A 122 17.80 -10.38 -1.66
CA VAL A 122 16.83 -10.28 -2.75
C VAL A 122 15.46 -10.11 -2.17
N LEU A 123 14.79 -9.06 -2.57
CA LEU A 123 13.46 -8.71 -2.12
C LEU A 123 12.51 -8.80 -3.30
N LEU A 124 11.58 -9.75 -3.24
CA LEU A 124 10.56 -9.98 -4.26
C LEU A 124 9.52 -8.87 -4.22
N LEU A 125 9.17 -8.29 -5.37
CA LEU A 125 8.23 -7.18 -5.47
C LEU A 125 6.95 -7.55 -6.22
N LYS A 126 7.10 -7.99 -7.46
CA LYS A 126 5.97 -8.30 -8.34
C LYS A 126 6.30 -9.56 -9.15
N ARG A 127 5.38 -10.52 -9.12
CA ARG A 127 5.45 -11.69 -9.99
C ARG A 127 5.00 -11.27 -11.39
N LYS A 128 5.85 -11.50 -12.40
CA LYS A 128 5.53 -11.22 -13.83
C LYS A 128 4.83 -12.43 -14.46
N ASP A 129 5.33 -13.61 -14.15
CA ASP A 129 4.78 -14.90 -14.57
C ASP A 129 5.19 -16.01 -13.60
N TYR A 130 5.07 -17.28 -14.01
CA TYR A 130 5.35 -18.42 -13.15
C TYR A 130 6.76 -18.44 -12.57
N THR A 131 7.78 -17.97 -13.31
CA THR A 131 9.18 -17.99 -12.92
C THR A 131 9.81 -16.62 -12.75
N HIS A 132 9.28 -15.58 -13.40
CA HIS A 132 9.88 -14.26 -13.41
C HIS A 132 9.31 -13.34 -12.32
N TRP A 133 10.25 -12.68 -11.62
CA TRP A 133 9.94 -11.72 -10.57
C TRP A 133 10.73 -10.42 -10.73
N GLU A 134 10.04 -9.30 -10.55
CA GLU A 134 10.69 -8.02 -10.27
C GLU A 134 11.17 -8.01 -8.84
N THR A 135 12.41 -7.56 -8.62
CA THR A 135 13.07 -7.58 -7.31
C THR A 135 13.88 -6.33 -7.06
N ILE A 136 14.21 -6.07 -5.80
CA ILE A 136 15.29 -5.18 -5.41
C ILE A 136 16.39 -6.01 -4.74
N MET A 137 17.63 -5.74 -5.13
CA MET A 137 18.79 -6.48 -4.63
C MET A 137 19.76 -5.58 -3.89
N LYS A 138 20.40 -6.13 -2.85
CA LYS A 138 21.43 -5.44 -2.09
C LYS A 138 22.56 -6.39 -1.68
N PRO A 139 23.81 -6.09 -2.06
CA PRO A 139 24.31 -4.99 -2.90
C PRO A 139 24.08 -5.24 -4.40
N ALA A 140 23.26 -4.41 -5.06
CA ALA A 140 22.80 -4.60 -6.44
C ALA A 140 23.91 -4.62 -7.50
N ARG A 141 25.03 -3.91 -7.26
CA ARG A 141 26.17 -3.82 -8.20
C ARG A 141 26.81 -5.17 -8.52
N LYS A 142 26.62 -6.17 -7.64
CA LYS A 142 27.16 -7.52 -7.82
C LYS A 142 26.26 -8.40 -8.70
N ALA A 143 24.95 -8.15 -8.68
CA ALA A 143 23.97 -8.86 -9.49
C ALA A 143 23.85 -8.24 -10.88
N ARG A 144 24.71 -8.71 -11.79
CA ARG A 144 24.76 -8.27 -13.21
C ARG A 144 23.82 -9.13 -14.05
N LEU A 145 23.52 -8.67 -15.27
CA LEU A 145 22.81 -9.47 -16.25
C LEU A 145 23.48 -10.84 -16.42
N GLY A 146 22.71 -11.92 -16.37
CA GLY A 146 23.20 -13.30 -16.47
C GLY A 146 23.80 -13.86 -15.17
N SER A 147 23.91 -13.09 -14.09
CA SER A 147 24.38 -13.63 -12.81
C SER A 147 23.44 -14.73 -12.30
N VAL A 148 24.00 -15.86 -11.90
CA VAL A 148 23.29 -16.95 -11.24
C VAL A 148 23.37 -16.74 -9.73
N ILE A 149 22.21 -16.85 -9.05
CA ILE A 149 22.09 -16.68 -7.61
C ILE A 149 21.52 -17.99 -7.03
N HIS A 150 22.21 -18.55 -6.03
CA HIS A 150 21.78 -19.74 -5.32
C HIS A 150 21.22 -19.34 -3.95
N PHE A 151 20.01 -19.80 -3.62
CA PHE A 151 19.34 -19.54 -2.34
C PHE A 151 19.36 -20.79 -1.45
N CYS A 152 19.09 -21.95 -2.02
CA CYS A 152 19.23 -23.28 -1.42
C CYS A 152 19.40 -24.31 -2.54
N ASP A 153 19.51 -25.61 -2.18
CA ASP A 153 19.68 -26.69 -3.16
C ASP A 153 18.53 -26.77 -4.19
N GLU A 154 17.32 -26.40 -3.77
CA GLU A 154 16.09 -26.49 -4.56
C GLU A 154 15.74 -25.16 -5.28
N LEU A 155 16.44 -24.05 -4.97
CA LEU A 155 16.08 -22.72 -5.49
C LEU A 155 17.30 -21.94 -5.94
N SER A 156 17.30 -21.58 -7.21
CA SER A 156 18.26 -20.64 -7.81
C SER A 156 17.54 -19.64 -8.71
N ALA A 157 18.22 -18.59 -9.13
CA ALA A 157 17.68 -17.64 -10.10
C ALA A 157 18.76 -17.07 -11.00
N VAL A 158 18.36 -16.61 -12.19
CA VAL A 158 19.21 -15.89 -13.14
C VAL A 158 18.70 -14.46 -13.27
N VAL A 159 19.62 -13.48 -13.26
CA VAL A 159 19.26 -12.07 -13.52
C VAL A 159 19.02 -11.90 -15.03
N THR A 160 17.79 -11.58 -15.41
CA THR A 160 17.35 -11.43 -16.81
C THR A 160 17.23 -9.96 -17.24
N GLU A 161 17.05 -9.02 -16.28
CA GLU A 161 17.03 -7.59 -16.58
C GLU A 161 17.69 -6.80 -15.44
N VAL A 162 18.27 -5.66 -15.78
CA VAL A 162 18.93 -4.74 -14.83
C VAL A 162 18.26 -3.37 -14.94
N GLY A 163 17.70 -2.91 -13.83
CA GLY A 163 17.10 -1.58 -13.68
C GLY A 163 17.88 -0.71 -12.70
N ASP A 164 17.37 0.50 -12.48
CA ASP A 164 17.94 1.50 -11.57
C ASP A 164 17.68 1.16 -10.10
N TYR A 165 18.42 1.81 -9.19
CA TYR A 165 18.23 1.74 -7.73
C TYR A 165 18.21 0.31 -7.15
N GLY A 166 18.84 -0.63 -7.80
CA GLY A 166 18.89 -2.02 -7.34
C GLY A 166 17.80 -2.92 -7.91
N ALA A 167 16.94 -2.40 -8.77
CA ALA A 167 15.90 -3.18 -9.43
C ALA A 167 16.52 -4.23 -10.37
N ARG A 168 15.97 -5.44 -10.32
CA ARG A 168 16.33 -6.57 -11.17
C ARG A 168 15.08 -7.36 -11.52
N THR A 169 15.00 -7.88 -12.74
CA THR A 169 14.12 -9.01 -13.04
C THR A 169 14.97 -10.28 -12.95
N ILE A 170 14.43 -11.29 -12.29
CA ILE A 170 15.07 -12.61 -12.19
C ILE A 170 14.13 -13.70 -12.66
N GLU A 171 14.71 -14.73 -13.25
CA GLU A 171 14.04 -15.97 -13.58
C GLU A 171 14.46 -17.04 -12.55
N PHE A 172 13.50 -17.53 -11.77
CA PHE A 172 13.70 -18.62 -10.83
C PHE A 172 13.77 -19.98 -11.53
N LYS A 173 14.65 -20.84 -11.00
CA LYS A 173 14.72 -22.26 -11.26
C LYS A 173 14.53 -22.99 -9.94
N PHE A 174 13.54 -23.84 -9.84
CA PHE A 174 13.18 -24.53 -8.59
C PHE A 174 12.70 -25.96 -8.89
N ASP A 175 12.88 -26.83 -7.88
CA ASP A 175 12.37 -28.20 -7.86
C ASP A 175 11.33 -28.31 -6.75
N GLY A 176 10.06 -28.58 -7.11
CA GLY A 176 8.93 -28.61 -6.20
C GLY A 176 7.97 -27.43 -6.33
N VAL A 177 7.26 -27.10 -5.25
CA VAL A 177 6.33 -25.98 -5.18
C VAL A 177 7.07 -24.73 -4.72
N PHE A 178 7.07 -23.68 -5.54
CA PHE A 178 7.81 -22.44 -5.28
C PHE A 178 7.42 -21.80 -3.96
N GLU A 179 6.15 -21.75 -3.66
CA GLU A 179 5.58 -21.15 -2.45
C GLU A 179 6.09 -21.89 -1.19
N ASP A 180 6.11 -23.22 -1.20
CA ASP A 180 6.62 -24.05 -0.09
C ASP A 180 8.12 -23.81 0.15
N ILE A 181 8.89 -23.66 -0.94
CA ILE A 181 10.32 -23.35 -0.84
C ILE A 181 10.50 -21.95 -0.27
N LEU A 182 9.73 -20.99 -0.76
CA LEU A 182 9.80 -19.60 -0.30
C LEU A 182 9.45 -19.49 1.19
N ASP A 183 8.50 -20.27 1.68
CA ASP A 183 8.13 -20.30 3.11
C ASP A 183 9.26 -20.82 4.00
N ARG A 184 10.08 -21.75 3.49
CA ARG A 184 11.24 -22.28 4.24
C ARG A 184 12.43 -21.33 4.26
N VAL A 185 12.76 -20.72 3.12
CA VAL A 185 13.99 -19.90 2.97
C VAL A 185 13.75 -18.41 3.14
N GLY A 186 12.52 -17.96 2.99
CA GLY A 186 12.15 -16.56 3.00
C GLY A 186 11.94 -16.01 4.41
N ASN A 187 12.13 -14.72 4.51
CA ASN A 187 11.86 -13.93 5.70
C ASN A 187 10.77 -12.91 5.42
N MET A 188 9.97 -12.58 6.46
CA MET A 188 8.97 -11.54 6.35
C MET A 188 9.65 -10.21 6.01
N PRO A 189 9.19 -9.50 4.98
CA PRO A 189 9.79 -8.25 4.52
C PRO A 189 9.35 -7.08 5.40
N LEU A 190 9.73 -7.10 6.68
CA LEU A 190 9.42 -6.01 7.60
C LEU A 190 9.95 -4.68 7.06
N PRO A 191 9.22 -3.58 7.28
CA PRO A 191 9.68 -2.24 6.92
C PRO A 191 11.05 -1.89 7.53
N PRO A 192 11.86 -1.04 6.88
CA PRO A 192 13.25 -0.79 7.28
C PRO A 192 13.40 -0.11 8.65
N TYR A 193 12.35 0.50 9.19
CA TYR A 193 12.35 1.12 10.52
C TYR A 193 12.10 0.10 11.65
N ILE A 194 11.70 -1.14 11.35
CA ILE A 194 11.61 -2.23 12.30
C ILE A 194 12.96 -2.95 12.30
N LYS A 195 13.70 -2.81 13.39
CA LYS A 195 15.04 -3.40 13.58
C LYS A 195 14.97 -4.72 14.32
N GLU A 196 13.92 -4.93 15.10
CA GLU A 196 13.69 -6.13 15.89
C GLU A 196 13.23 -7.30 15.02
N LYS A 197 13.70 -8.50 15.36
CA LYS A 197 13.23 -9.73 14.70
C LYS A 197 11.86 -10.10 15.22
N LEU A 198 10.95 -10.36 14.31
CA LEU A 198 9.62 -10.85 14.64
C LEU A 198 9.69 -12.34 15.03
N ALA A 199 9.31 -12.66 16.26
CA ALA A 199 9.35 -14.04 16.77
C ALA A 199 8.28 -14.92 16.09
N ASP A 200 7.13 -14.35 15.77
CA ASP A 200 6.01 -15.02 15.10
C ASP A 200 5.66 -14.27 13.80
N LYS A 201 5.85 -14.93 12.67
CA LYS A 201 5.56 -14.38 11.34
C LYS A 201 4.07 -13.96 11.17
N GLU A 202 3.14 -14.67 11.83
CA GLU A 202 1.70 -14.38 11.77
C GLU A 202 1.33 -13.05 12.46
N ARG A 203 2.21 -12.50 13.29
CA ARG A 203 2.02 -11.17 13.89
C ARG A 203 2.11 -10.03 12.85
N TYR A 204 2.69 -10.28 11.67
CA TYR A 204 2.70 -9.35 10.54
C TYR A 204 1.68 -9.74 9.46
N GLN A 205 0.63 -10.46 9.85
CA GLN A 205 -0.52 -10.81 9.02
C GLN A 205 -1.81 -10.34 9.71
N THR A 206 -2.80 -9.91 8.93
CA THR A 206 -4.15 -9.70 9.47
C THR A 206 -4.83 -11.03 9.70
N VAL A 207 -5.75 -11.08 10.68
CA VAL A 207 -6.51 -12.30 10.98
C VAL A 207 -7.46 -12.73 9.85
N TYR A 208 -7.62 -11.88 8.84
CA TYR A 208 -8.45 -12.10 7.66
C TYR A 208 -7.66 -12.16 6.35
N SER A 209 -6.33 -12.23 6.41
CA SER A 209 -5.49 -12.35 5.22
C SER A 209 -5.73 -13.67 4.49
N LYS A 210 -5.89 -13.63 3.16
CA LYS A 210 -6.25 -14.79 2.33
C LYS A 210 -5.38 -14.92 1.09
N ILE A 211 -5.20 -13.83 0.34
CA ILE A 211 -4.61 -13.84 -1.01
C ILE A 211 -3.16 -13.40 -0.94
N GLU A 212 -2.26 -14.34 -1.20
CA GLU A 212 -0.82 -14.12 -1.18
C GLU A 212 -0.35 -13.26 -2.35
N GLY A 213 0.72 -12.48 -2.13
CA GLY A 213 1.34 -11.65 -3.17
C GLY A 213 1.84 -10.28 -2.70
N SER A 214 1.57 -9.91 -1.44
CA SER A 214 1.98 -8.61 -0.91
C SER A 214 3.38 -8.65 -0.32
N ALA A 215 4.13 -7.57 -0.53
CA ALA A 215 5.42 -7.35 0.14
C ALA A 215 5.27 -6.64 1.51
N ALA A 216 4.06 -6.19 1.87
CA ALA A 216 3.80 -5.57 3.17
C ALA A 216 2.37 -5.86 3.65
N ALA A 217 2.15 -5.84 4.97
CA ALA A 217 0.83 -6.02 5.55
C ALA A 217 -0.01 -4.73 5.49
N PRO A 218 -1.35 -4.84 5.35
CA PRO A 218 -2.27 -3.71 5.57
C PRO A 218 -2.40 -3.46 7.08
N THR A 219 -1.44 -2.71 7.63
CA THR A 219 -1.12 -2.68 9.07
C THR A 219 -2.25 -2.21 9.98
N ALA A 220 -3.18 -1.38 9.49
CA ALA A 220 -4.38 -1.00 10.21
C ALA A 220 -5.28 -2.21 10.56
N GLY A 221 -5.19 -3.28 9.77
CA GLY A 221 -5.89 -4.53 10.04
C GLY A 221 -5.26 -5.41 11.11
N LEU A 222 -4.01 -5.14 11.50
CA LEU A 222 -3.31 -5.91 12.52
C LEU A 222 -3.90 -5.78 13.91
N HIS A 223 -4.71 -4.74 14.14
CA HIS A 223 -5.39 -4.49 15.41
C HIS A 223 -6.59 -5.40 15.65
N PHE A 224 -7.17 -5.98 14.59
CA PHE A 224 -8.32 -6.85 14.73
C PHE A 224 -7.94 -8.22 15.29
N THR A 225 -8.81 -8.72 16.19
CA THR A 225 -8.86 -10.12 16.59
C THR A 225 -10.09 -10.79 16.00
N PRO A 226 -10.14 -12.12 15.87
CA PRO A 226 -11.35 -12.82 15.42
C PRO A 226 -12.55 -12.51 16.30
N GLU A 227 -12.34 -12.41 17.62
CA GLU A 227 -13.38 -12.13 18.62
C GLU A 227 -13.95 -10.72 18.44
N LEU A 228 -13.09 -9.71 18.24
CA LEU A 228 -13.51 -8.34 17.96
C LEU A 228 -14.31 -8.25 16.66
N MET A 229 -13.85 -8.93 15.59
CA MET A 229 -14.58 -8.98 14.32
C MET A 229 -15.96 -9.63 14.50
N GLN A 230 -16.05 -10.71 15.29
CA GLN A 230 -17.34 -11.34 15.57
C GLN A 230 -18.27 -10.42 16.35
N LYS A 231 -17.77 -9.76 17.39
CA LYS A 231 -18.54 -8.76 18.16
C LYS A 231 -19.08 -7.64 17.25
N VAL A 232 -18.28 -7.16 16.31
CA VAL A 232 -18.70 -6.13 15.33
C VAL A 232 -19.79 -6.67 14.40
N ARG A 233 -19.69 -7.92 13.91
CA ARG A 233 -20.73 -8.57 13.09
C ARG A 233 -22.05 -8.73 13.87
N ASP A 234 -21.98 -9.14 15.13
CA ASP A 234 -23.16 -9.35 16.00
C ASP A 234 -23.93 -8.06 16.23
N MET A 235 -23.29 -6.89 16.08
CA MET A 235 -23.95 -5.57 16.12
C MET A 235 -24.66 -5.22 14.81
N GLY A 236 -24.56 -6.05 13.77
CA GLY A 236 -25.12 -5.79 12.44
C GLY A 236 -24.25 -4.84 11.59
N VAL A 237 -22.96 -4.80 11.85
CA VAL A 237 -21.93 -4.19 10.99
C VAL A 237 -21.41 -5.26 10.05
N ASP A 238 -21.34 -4.96 8.77
CA ASP A 238 -20.88 -5.90 7.76
C ASP A 238 -19.42 -5.64 7.36
N PHE A 239 -18.80 -6.63 6.69
CA PHE A 239 -17.46 -6.54 6.13
C PHE A 239 -17.49 -6.79 4.62
N ALA A 240 -16.80 -5.94 3.87
CA ALA A 240 -16.46 -6.17 2.49
C ALA A 240 -14.95 -6.29 2.33
N GLU A 241 -14.52 -7.22 1.49
CA GLU A 241 -13.12 -7.47 1.24
C GLU A 241 -12.68 -6.84 -0.10
N VAL A 242 -11.52 -6.23 -0.09
CA VAL A 242 -10.82 -5.79 -1.29
C VAL A 242 -9.42 -6.38 -1.28
N LEU A 243 -8.81 -6.51 -2.43
CA LEU A 243 -7.41 -6.88 -2.57
C LEU A 243 -6.61 -5.67 -3.05
N LEU A 244 -5.51 -5.39 -2.39
CA LEU A 244 -4.44 -4.54 -2.91
C LEU A 244 -3.12 -5.12 -2.43
N HIS A 245 -2.28 -5.55 -3.36
CA HIS A 245 -0.93 -6.01 -3.04
C HIS A 245 0.00 -4.82 -2.86
N ILE A 246 0.46 -4.66 -1.61
CA ILE A 246 1.27 -3.52 -1.20
C ILE A 246 2.71 -3.76 -1.62
N GLY A 247 3.26 -2.85 -2.42
CA GLY A 247 4.67 -2.82 -2.77
C GLY A 247 5.51 -2.09 -1.70
N LEU A 248 6.82 -2.33 -1.71
CA LEU A 248 7.74 -1.65 -0.78
C LEU A 248 7.90 -0.16 -1.06
N GLY A 249 7.42 0.32 -2.19
CA GLY A 249 7.39 1.74 -2.50
C GLY A 249 6.66 2.57 -1.45
N THR A 250 5.65 2.00 -0.80
CA THR A 250 4.88 2.64 0.27
C THR A 250 5.73 3.08 1.47
N PHE A 251 6.90 2.47 1.68
CA PHE A 251 7.83 2.83 2.76
C PHE A 251 8.98 3.73 2.32
N ARG A 252 9.01 4.17 1.05
CA ARG A 252 10.02 5.11 0.58
C ARG A 252 9.62 6.53 0.95
N PRO A 253 10.56 7.34 1.49
CA PRO A 253 10.29 8.76 1.69
C PRO A 253 10.02 9.44 0.36
N VAL A 254 9.11 10.40 0.37
CA VAL A 254 8.94 11.34 -0.75
C VAL A 254 10.21 12.19 -0.85
N LYS A 255 10.81 12.27 -2.03
CA LYS A 255 12.06 12.98 -2.26
C LYS A 255 11.85 14.34 -2.92
N GLU A 256 10.74 14.46 -3.60
CA GLU A 256 10.34 15.66 -4.34
C GLU A 256 9.91 16.74 -3.33
N GLU A 257 10.39 17.98 -3.53
CA GLU A 257 9.99 19.12 -2.72
C GLU A 257 8.51 19.48 -2.96
N ASN A 258 8.11 19.55 -4.22
CA ASN A 258 6.73 19.75 -4.61
C ASN A 258 6.02 18.41 -4.67
N ILE A 259 4.94 18.22 -3.89
CA ILE A 259 4.20 16.94 -3.86
C ILE A 259 3.61 16.54 -5.22
N LEU A 260 3.36 17.50 -6.11
CA LEU A 260 2.80 17.23 -7.44
C LEU A 260 3.80 16.54 -8.39
N ASP A 261 5.09 16.65 -8.09
CA ASP A 261 6.14 15.99 -8.88
C ASP A 261 6.36 14.52 -8.44
N HIS A 262 5.70 14.11 -7.34
CA HIS A 262 5.82 12.75 -6.83
C HIS A 262 5.05 11.74 -7.69
N GLU A 263 5.76 10.71 -8.17
CA GLU A 263 5.16 9.58 -8.88
C GLU A 263 4.86 8.43 -7.92
N MET A 264 3.56 8.16 -7.72
CA MET A 264 3.12 7.02 -6.92
C MET A 264 3.48 5.69 -7.58
N HIS A 265 3.91 4.75 -6.76
CA HIS A 265 4.12 3.37 -7.20
C HIS A 265 2.81 2.73 -7.60
N THR A 266 2.90 1.91 -8.66
CA THR A 266 1.77 1.12 -9.15
C THR A 266 1.60 -0.14 -8.30
N GLU A 267 0.38 -0.40 -7.85
CA GLU A 267 0.02 -1.57 -7.03
C GLU A 267 -1.21 -2.26 -7.63
N TYR A 268 -1.18 -3.59 -7.67
CA TYR A 268 -2.30 -4.39 -8.17
C TYR A 268 -3.45 -4.42 -7.18
N TYR A 269 -4.67 -4.24 -7.67
CA TYR A 269 -5.90 -4.35 -6.89
C TYR A 269 -6.93 -5.25 -7.56
N GLU A 270 -7.85 -5.78 -6.75
CA GLU A 270 -9.00 -6.54 -7.21
C GLU A 270 -10.19 -6.34 -6.26
N ILE A 271 -11.40 -6.25 -6.81
CA ILE A 271 -12.68 -6.33 -6.10
C ILE A 271 -13.57 -7.29 -6.87
N ASP A 272 -14.05 -8.34 -6.22
CA ASP A 272 -14.98 -9.29 -6.79
C ASP A 272 -16.44 -8.77 -6.81
N GLU A 273 -17.34 -9.51 -7.46
CA GLU A 273 -18.74 -9.10 -7.62
C GLU A 273 -19.50 -9.05 -6.28
N GLU A 274 -19.27 -10.00 -5.38
CA GLU A 274 -19.94 -10.06 -4.08
C GLU A 274 -19.60 -8.84 -3.24
N ASN A 275 -18.30 -8.53 -3.11
CA ASN A 275 -17.84 -7.39 -2.32
C ASN A 275 -18.20 -6.05 -2.97
N ALA A 276 -18.12 -5.95 -4.31
CA ALA A 276 -18.57 -4.77 -5.03
C ALA A 276 -20.05 -4.47 -4.80
N GLU A 277 -20.92 -5.49 -4.83
CA GLU A 277 -22.37 -5.30 -4.58
C GLU A 277 -22.66 -4.94 -3.12
N LYS A 278 -21.94 -5.50 -2.13
CA LYS A 278 -22.03 -5.08 -0.72
C LYS A 278 -21.70 -3.59 -0.56
N ILE A 279 -20.61 -3.14 -1.16
CA ILE A 279 -20.17 -1.73 -1.09
C ILE A 279 -21.18 -0.83 -1.79
N LYS A 280 -21.60 -1.18 -2.98
CA LYS A 280 -22.59 -0.44 -3.77
C LYS A 280 -23.94 -0.33 -3.05
N SER A 281 -24.42 -1.42 -2.43
CA SER A 281 -25.63 -1.41 -1.61
C SER A 281 -25.51 -0.47 -0.42
N ALA A 282 -24.38 -0.52 0.31
CA ALA A 282 -24.13 0.38 1.42
C ALA A 282 -24.20 1.85 0.99
N ILE A 283 -23.58 2.19 -0.13
CA ILE A 283 -23.60 3.56 -0.68
C ILE A 283 -25.03 3.97 -1.06
N ARG A 284 -25.75 3.12 -1.80
CA ARG A 284 -27.12 3.37 -2.24
C ARG A 284 -28.09 3.57 -1.06
N GLU A 285 -27.86 2.86 0.03
CA GLU A 285 -28.68 2.92 1.25
C GLU A 285 -28.24 4.03 2.21
N GLY A 286 -27.20 4.81 1.86
CA GLY A 286 -26.68 5.89 2.71
C GLY A 286 -25.96 5.39 3.97
N ARG A 287 -25.55 4.12 4.00
CA ARG A 287 -24.77 3.53 5.10
C ARG A 287 -23.33 4.05 5.07
N ARG A 288 -22.67 4.14 6.24
CA ARG A 288 -21.27 4.55 6.27
C ARG A 288 -20.37 3.44 5.70
N VAL A 289 -19.53 3.80 4.73
CA VAL A 289 -18.44 2.96 4.24
C VAL A 289 -17.16 3.40 4.93
N ILE A 290 -16.64 2.56 5.80
CA ILE A 290 -15.48 2.82 6.66
C ILE A 290 -14.32 1.95 6.17
N CYS A 291 -13.24 2.56 5.72
CA CYS A 291 -12.06 1.83 5.26
C CYS A 291 -11.14 1.50 6.43
N VAL A 292 -10.69 0.25 6.48
CA VAL A 292 -9.60 -0.21 7.35
C VAL A 292 -8.30 -0.18 6.55
N GLY A 293 -7.49 0.84 6.82
CA GLY A 293 -6.22 1.11 6.15
C GLY A 293 -6.34 1.99 4.91
N THR A 294 -5.26 2.70 4.64
CA THR A 294 -5.11 3.56 3.46
C THR A 294 -5.16 2.77 2.15
N THR A 295 -4.83 1.47 2.18
CA THR A 295 -4.94 0.58 1.03
C THR A 295 -6.38 0.35 0.61
N SER A 296 -7.29 0.12 1.55
CA SER A 296 -8.73 0.02 1.27
C SER A 296 -9.29 1.34 0.70
N VAL A 297 -8.84 2.49 1.22
CA VAL A 297 -9.19 3.81 0.65
C VAL A 297 -8.71 3.92 -0.79
N ARG A 298 -7.44 3.63 -1.05
CA ARG A 298 -6.87 3.74 -2.40
C ARG A 298 -7.57 2.83 -3.39
N THR A 299 -7.92 1.62 -2.99
CA THR A 299 -8.69 0.70 -3.84
C THR A 299 -10.06 1.28 -4.16
N LEU A 300 -10.84 1.66 -3.14
CA LEU A 300 -12.19 2.18 -3.37
C LEU A 300 -12.20 3.45 -4.21
N GLU A 301 -11.34 4.41 -3.89
CA GLU A 301 -11.29 5.69 -4.59
C GLU A 301 -10.75 5.56 -6.03
N THR A 302 -9.98 4.49 -6.34
CA THR A 302 -9.58 4.15 -7.71
C THR A 302 -10.78 3.67 -8.52
N VAL A 303 -11.61 2.80 -7.95
CA VAL A 303 -12.67 2.10 -8.69
C VAL A 303 -14.02 2.80 -8.64
N ALA A 304 -14.25 3.68 -7.68
CA ALA A 304 -15.50 4.42 -7.54
C ALA A 304 -15.73 5.36 -8.71
N ASP A 305 -16.93 5.30 -9.30
CA ASP A 305 -17.37 6.26 -10.31
C ASP A 305 -17.69 7.63 -9.67
N GLU A 306 -18.15 8.59 -10.47
CA GLU A 306 -18.48 9.95 -10.01
C GLU A 306 -19.63 9.99 -8.98
N ASN A 307 -20.49 8.96 -8.95
CA ASN A 307 -21.57 8.80 -7.99
C ASN A 307 -21.11 8.01 -6.74
N GLY A 308 -19.85 7.59 -6.70
CA GLY A 308 -19.26 6.79 -5.62
C GLY A 308 -19.54 5.29 -5.75
N TYR A 309 -20.21 4.82 -6.80
CA TYR A 309 -20.51 3.40 -6.95
C TYR A 309 -19.29 2.61 -7.41
N VAL A 310 -19.12 1.45 -6.79
CA VAL A 310 -18.05 0.50 -7.05
C VAL A 310 -18.57 -0.66 -7.89
N ARG A 311 -17.74 -1.15 -8.82
CA ARG A 311 -17.99 -2.35 -9.62
C ARG A 311 -16.87 -3.34 -9.45
N ALA A 312 -17.19 -4.62 -9.65
CA ALA A 312 -16.18 -5.66 -9.72
C ALA A 312 -15.17 -5.36 -10.83
N GLN A 313 -13.93 -5.30 -10.48
CA GLN A 313 -12.83 -5.10 -11.42
C GLN A 313 -11.48 -5.39 -10.79
N LYS A 314 -10.47 -5.53 -11.63
CA LYS A 314 -9.09 -5.70 -11.26
C LYS A 314 -8.19 -4.87 -12.16
N GLY A 315 -7.05 -4.49 -11.65
CA GLY A 315 -6.09 -3.67 -12.40
C GLY A 315 -4.96 -3.16 -11.53
N ASP A 316 -4.30 -2.17 -12.02
CA ASP A 316 -3.21 -1.50 -11.33
C ASP A 316 -3.66 -0.07 -10.93
N THR A 317 -3.28 0.38 -9.73
CA THR A 317 -3.53 1.74 -9.25
C THR A 317 -2.24 2.45 -8.89
N SER A 318 -2.14 3.71 -9.30
CA SER A 318 -1.13 4.67 -8.86
C SER A 318 -1.78 5.92 -8.28
N ILE A 319 -2.99 5.78 -7.71
CA ILE A 319 -3.73 6.92 -7.16
C ILE A 319 -2.92 7.60 -6.05
N PHE A 320 -2.76 8.92 -6.18
CA PHE A 320 -2.15 9.78 -5.16
C PHE A 320 -3.23 10.68 -4.57
N ILE A 321 -3.53 10.47 -3.30
CA ILE A 321 -4.55 11.22 -2.55
C ILE A 321 -3.83 12.20 -1.62
N TYR A 322 -4.09 13.49 -1.80
CA TYR A 322 -3.53 14.60 -1.02
C TYR A 322 -4.57 15.72 -0.84
N PRO A 323 -4.34 16.72 0.00
CA PRO A 323 -5.32 17.80 0.25
C PRO A 323 -5.87 18.42 -1.02
N GLY A 324 -7.20 18.55 -1.08
CA GLY A 324 -7.96 18.93 -2.27
C GLY A 324 -8.65 17.77 -2.98
N TYR A 325 -8.28 16.52 -2.67
CA TYR A 325 -8.98 15.33 -3.17
C TYR A 325 -10.40 15.25 -2.61
N LYS A 326 -11.38 14.95 -3.48
CA LYS A 326 -12.78 14.76 -3.10
C LYS A 326 -13.10 13.28 -3.02
N PHE A 327 -13.29 12.78 -1.81
CA PHE A 327 -13.63 11.39 -1.58
C PHE A 327 -15.02 11.08 -2.16
N LYS A 328 -15.12 10.01 -2.93
CA LYS A 328 -16.32 9.62 -3.65
C LYS A 328 -17.25 8.75 -2.78
N CYS A 329 -16.68 7.79 -2.07
CA CYS A 329 -17.47 6.81 -1.31
C CYS A 329 -17.03 6.61 0.14
N VAL A 330 -15.79 6.92 0.51
CA VAL A 330 -15.26 6.69 1.85
C VAL A 330 -15.81 7.73 2.83
N LYS A 331 -16.42 7.25 3.94
CA LYS A 331 -17.02 8.10 5.00
C LYS A 331 -16.29 8.03 6.33
N GLY A 332 -15.51 6.97 6.59
CA GLY A 332 -14.69 6.82 7.77
C GLY A 332 -13.38 6.12 7.43
N LEU A 333 -12.36 6.36 8.24
CA LEU A 333 -11.02 5.80 8.04
C LEU A 333 -10.43 5.32 9.36
N ILE A 334 -10.15 4.02 9.45
CA ILE A 334 -9.33 3.42 10.50
C ILE A 334 -7.93 3.23 9.93
N THR A 335 -6.90 3.79 10.58
CA THR A 335 -5.52 3.69 10.08
C THR A 335 -4.51 3.78 11.22
N ASN A 336 -3.23 3.47 10.97
CA ASN A 336 -2.15 3.73 11.92
C ASN A 336 -1.69 5.19 11.84
N PHE A 337 -0.87 5.61 12.80
CA PHE A 337 -0.10 6.85 12.67
C PHE A 337 1.01 6.69 11.64
N HIS A 338 1.16 7.68 10.76
CA HIS A 338 2.07 7.65 9.61
C HIS A 338 3.29 8.56 9.82
N LEU A 339 4.37 8.30 9.05
CA LEU A 339 5.56 9.13 9.04
C LEU A 339 5.27 10.58 8.65
N PRO A 340 6.02 11.54 9.23
CA PRO A 340 6.08 12.88 8.65
C PRO A 340 6.52 12.81 7.19
N GLU A 341 6.01 13.73 6.38
CA GLU A 341 6.38 13.91 4.98
C GLU A 341 6.09 12.69 4.07
N SER A 342 5.26 11.75 4.51
CA SER A 342 4.88 10.56 3.72
C SER A 342 3.59 10.78 2.91
N THR A 343 3.43 10.01 1.83
CA THR A 343 2.17 10.00 1.05
C THR A 343 0.96 9.59 1.89
N LEU A 344 1.18 8.84 2.96
CA LEU A 344 0.11 8.36 3.84
C LEU A 344 -0.43 9.45 4.77
N ILE A 345 0.42 10.33 5.34
CA ILE A 345 -0.09 11.48 6.09
C ILE A 345 -0.77 12.50 5.15
N MET A 346 -0.34 12.58 3.87
CA MET A 346 -1.00 13.40 2.86
C MET A 346 -2.43 12.89 2.58
N LEU A 347 -2.64 11.56 2.51
CA LEU A 347 -3.97 10.96 2.38
C LEU A 347 -4.85 11.25 3.59
N VAL A 348 -4.34 11.09 4.82
CA VAL A 348 -5.07 11.46 6.04
C VAL A 348 -5.40 12.95 6.04
N SER A 349 -4.45 13.79 5.63
CA SER A 349 -4.64 15.24 5.51
C SER A 349 -5.69 15.61 4.44
N ALA A 350 -5.84 14.81 3.41
CA ALA A 350 -6.94 14.99 2.45
C ALA A 350 -8.30 14.65 3.06
N PHE A 351 -8.34 13.68 3.98
CA PHE A 351 -9.57 13.21 4.61
C PHE A 351 -10.05 14.07 5.78
N VAL A 352 -9.13 14.58 6.59
CA VAL A 352 -9.40 15.32 7.83
C VAL A 352 -9.19 16.84 7.67
N GLY A 353 -8.31 17.24 6.75
CA GLY A 353 -7.73 18.56 6.66
C GLY A 353 -6.29 18.57 7.20
N ARG A 354 -5.39 19.30 6.53
CA ARG A 354 -3.95 19.25 6.83
C ARG A 354 -3.62 19.78 8.24
N GLU A 355 -4.13 20.95 8.58
CA GLU A 355 -3.87 21.61 9.87
C GLU A 355 -4.36 20.74 11.03
N LYS A 356 -5.58 20.19 10.91
CA LYS A 356 -6.17 19.31 11.91
C LYS A 356 -5.41 17.98 12.02
N THR A 357 -4.97 17.41 10.90
CA THR A 357 -4.14 16.19 10.91
C THR A 357 -2.85 16.44 11.71
N LEU A 358 -2.15 17.54 11.46
CA LEU A 358 -0.93 17.88 12.17
C LEU A 358 -1.16 18.18 13.65
N GLU A 359 -2.30 18.78 14.01
CA GLU A 359 -2.74 18.96 15.40
C GLU A 359 -2.93 17.63 16.10
N ILE A 360 -3.71 16.72 15.50
CA ILE A 360 -3.97 15.36 16.02
C ILE A 360 -2.66 14.58 16.19
N TYR A 361 -1.74 14.66 15.22
CA TYR A 361 -0.46 13.94 15.28
C TYR A 361 0.46 14.50 16.36
N ARG A 362 0.46 15.83 16.60
CA ARG A 362 1.19 16.43 17.73
C ARG A 362 0.61 15.99 19.07
N ALA A 363 -0.73 16.00 19.22
CA ALA A 363 -1.38 15.46 20.42
C ALA A 363 -1.05 14.00 20.66
N ALA A 364 -0.99 13.17 19.59
CA ALA A 364 -0.60 11.77 19.69
C ALA A 364 0.87 11.61 20.15
N VAL A 365 1.80 12.46 19.71
CA VAL A 365 3.18 12.48 20.18
C VAL A 365 3.26 12.86 21.66
N GLU A 366 2.55 13.92 22.07
CA GLU A 366 2.49 14.39 23.48
C GLU A 366 1.91 13.31 24.40
N GLU A 367 0.87 12.61 23.95
CA GLU A 367 0.21 11.50 24.65
C GLU A 367 0.97 10.18 24.53
N LYS A 368 2.15 10.17 23.88
CA LYS A 368 3.03 9.01 23.71
C LYS A 368 2.34 7.81 23.06
N TYR A 369 1.56 8.07 22.02
CA TYR A 369 1.09 7.00 21.13
C TYR A 369 2.28 6.32 20.44
N ARG A 370 2.11 5.06 20.11
CA ARG A 370 3.06 4.30 19.30
C ARG A 370 2.78 4.51 17.82
N PHE A 371 3.82 4.66 17.03
CA PHE A 371 3.70 5.02 15.62
C PHE A 371 4.06 3.86 14.70
N PHE A 372 3.57 3.90 13.46
CA PHE A 372 3.82 2.99 12.35
C PHE A 372 3.17 1.62 12.46
N SER A 373 3.75 0.61 11.73
CA SER A 373 3.15 -0.69 11.44
C SER A 373 2.68 -1.47 12.67
N PHE A 374 3.43 -1.41 13.77
CA PHE A 374 3.09 -2.04 15.04
C PHE A 374 2.64 -1.03 16.11
N GLY A 375 2.40 0.19 15.68
CA GLY A 375 1.93 1.26 16.54
C GLY A 375 0.44 1.17 16.87
N ASP A 376 -0.08 2.28 17.33
CA ASP A 376 -1.50 2.46 17.69
C ASP A 376 -2.34 2.91 16.48
N ALA A 377 -3.64 2.94 16.65
CA ALA A 377 -4.60 3.26 15.60
C ALA A 377 -5.25 4.63 15.78
N CYS A 378 -5.72 5.17 14.64
CA CYS A 378 -6.65 6.30 14.57
C CYS A 378 -7.95 5.84 13.94
N PHE A 379 -9.06 6.40 14.38
CA PHE A 379 -10.35 6.36 13.70
C PHE A 379 -10.85 7.77 13.43
N PHE A 380 -10.97 8.11 12.16
CA PHE A 380 -11.51 9.38 11.65
C PHE A 380 -12.93 9.13 11.16
N GLU A 381 -13.94 9.60 11.91
CA GLU A 381 -15.35 9.46 11.57
C GLU A 381 -16.02 10.76 11.12
#